data_ea5f740cee86f83317cda9996448ae9f
#
_entry.id   ea5f740cee86f83317cda9996448ae9f
#
_cell.length_a   1.000
_cell.length_b   1.000
_cell.length_c   1.000
_cell.angle_alpha   90.00
_cell.angle_beta   90.00
_cell.angle_gamma   90.00
#
_symmetry.space_group_name_H-M   'P 1'
#
loop_
_entity.id
_entity.type
_entity.pdbx_description
1 polymer ?
#
loop_
_entity_poly.entity_id
_entity_poly.type
_entity_poly.pdbx_seq_one_letter_code
_entity_poly.pdbx_strand_id
1 'polypeptide(L)'
;MNIVPMSVEATAIDGLLRITTKAVTDDRGTVREFFRTSGFADAKVPVPERWAQLNLTYTNRGGVRGLHGEATDKLVGVAHGEAFGAYLDARRDSATYGTVVTVPLTVGTQVFVPAGVCNGFQAVTDCQYLYCFGVEWQPGMSGVAVTPLDPDLAIGWPIAIDPDNPAMISAKDAAAPTFSEL
;
A
#
# COMPACT_ATOMS: atom_id res chain seq x y z
N MET A 1 -16.20 17.44 20.25
CA MET A 1 -16.00 17.10 18.82
C MET A 1 -14.55 17.38 18.47
N ASN A 2 -13.79 16.39 18.00
CA ASN A 2 -12.41 16.53 17.55
C ASN A 2 -12.34 16.34 16.02
N ILE A 3 -11.59 17.20 15.34
CA ILE A 3 -11.45 17.15 13.88
C ILE A 3 -9.97 17.00 13.54
N VAL A 4 -9.65 15.94 12.80
CA VAL A 4 -8.35 15.75 12.17
C VAL A 4 -8.51 16.18 10.69
N PRO A 5 -7.81 17.21 10.22
CA PRO A 5 -7.85 17.60 8.80
C PRO A 5 -7.13 16.56 7.95
N MET A 6 -7.46 16.48 6.67
CA MET A 6 -6.65 15.73 5.69
C MET A 6 -5.29 16.41 5.53
N SER A 7 -4.23 15.60 5.47
CA SER A 7 -2.90 16.08 5.10
C SER A 7 -2.23 15.07 4.15
N VAL A 8 -1.32 15.57 3.32
CA VAL A 8 -0.56 14.80 2.33
C VAL A 8 0.93 15.10 2.50
N GLU A 9 1.73 14.07 2.56
CA GLU A 9 3.18 14.13 2.73
C GLU A 9 3.84 13.36 1.58
N ALA A 10 4.83 13.99 0.94
CA ALA A 10 5.69 13.31 -0.01
C ALA A 10 6.61 12.33 0.72
N THR A 11 6.97 11.25 0.04
CA THR A 11 7.95 10.28 0.53
C THR A 11 9.27 10.39 -0.25
N ALA A 12 10.22 9.49 0.02
CA ALA A 12 11.47 9.40 -0.75
C ALA A 12 11.28 8.80 -2.16
N ILE A 13 10.13 8.17 -2.44
CA ILE A 13 9.79 7.68 -3.78
C ILE A 13 8.96 8.75 -4.49
N ASP A 14 9.39 9.15 -5.68
CA ASP A 14 8.67 10.15 -6.49
C ASP A 14 7.23 9.73 -6.79
N GLY A 15 6.29 10.61 -6.44
CA GLY A 15 4.85 10.41 -6.60
C GLY A 15 4.19 9.49 -5.56
N LEU A 16 4.95 8.79 -4.69
CA LEU A 16 4.38 8.02 -3.58
C LEU A 16 4.03 8.97 -2.43
N LEU A 17 2.75 9.05 -2.08
CA LEU A 17 2.25 10.02 -1.11
C LEU A 17 1.64 9.32 0.10
N ARG A 18 2.05 9.72 1.30
CA ARG A 18 1.40 9.35 2.55
C ARG A 18 0.27 10.34 2.84
N ILE A 19 -0.91 9.82 3.17
CA ILE A 19 -2.12 10.61 3.37
C ILE A 19 -2.69 10.31 4.76
N THR A 20 -2.92 11.36 5.55
CA THR A 20 -3.78 11.28 6.73
C THR A 20 -5.19 11.66 6.31
N THR A 21 -6.16 10.78 6.53
CA THR A 21 -7.54 11.04 6.12
C THR A 21 -8.23 12.01 7.09
N LYS A 22 -9.14 12.82 6.56
CA LYS A 22 -10.00 13.64 7.41
C LYS A 22 -10.85 12.76 8.30
N ALA A 23 -10.93 13.11 9.57
CA ALA A 23 -11.75 12.42 10.56
C ALA A 23 -12.48 13.41 11.47
N VAL A 24 -13.69 13.05 11.86
CA VAL A 24 -14.50 13.78 12.86
C VAL A 24 -14.92 12.79 13.93
N THR A 25 -14.54 13.08 15.18
CA THR A 25 -14.84 12.23 16.34
C THR A 25 -15.80 12.94 17.28
N ASP A 26 -16.85 12.26 17.68
CA ASP A 26 -17.79 12.66 18.76
C ASP A 26 -17.99 11.50 19.75
N ASP A 27 -18.95 11.63 20.67
CA ASP A 27 -19.23 10.62 21.72
C ASP A 27 -19.70 9.27 21.17
N ARG A 28 -20.12 9.21 19.89
CA ARG A 28 -20.57 7.99 19.21
C ARG A 28 -19.45 7.28 18.45
N GLY A 29 -18.28 7.94 18.26
CA GLY A 29 -17.15 7.39 17.51
C GLY A 29 -16.59 8.34 16.46
N THR A 30 -15.99 7.78 15.41
CA THR A 30 -15.27 8.53 14.40
C THR A 30 -15.83 8.27 12.99
N VAL A 31 -16.16 9.34 12.26
CA VAL A 31 -16.41 9.31 10.82
C VAL A 31 -15.12 9.71 10.10
N ARG A 32 -14.70 8.89 9.14
CA ARG A 32 -13.53 9.17 8.29
C ARG A 32 -13.94 9.31 6.84
N GLU A 33 -13.42 10.31 6.17
CA GLU A 33 -13.55 10.40 4.72
C GLU A 33 -12.45 9.54 4.09
N PHE A 34 -12.76 8.28 3.76
CA PHE A 34 -11.79 7.40 3.10
C PHE A 34 -11.34 7.97 1.75
N PHE A 35 -12.28 8.50 0.98
CA PHE A 35 -12.03 9.20 -0.28
C PHE A 35 -13.08 10.29 -0.50
N ARG A 36 -12.62 11.47 -0.89
CA ARG A 36 -13.46 12.58 -1.35
C ARG A 36 -12.77 13.24 -2.54
N THR A 37 -13.39 13.22 -3.70
CA THR A 37 -12.81 13.74 -4.95
C THR A 37 -12.27 15.17 -4.80
N SER A 38 -13.06 16.10 -4.24
CA SER A 38 -12.63 17.48 -4.05
C SER A 38 -11.46 17.59 -3.07
N GLY A 39 -11.46 16.82 -1.96
CA GLY A 39 -10.37 16.87 -0.98
C GLY A 39 -9.04 16.40 -1.55
N PHE A 40 -9.06 15.34 -2.37
CA PHE A 40 -7.86 14.84 -3.04
C PHE A 40 -7.39 15.80 -4.14
N ALA A 41 -8.32 16.42 -4.88
CA ALA A 41 -7.99 17.43 -5.88
C ALA A 41 -7.37 18.69 -5.25
N ASP A 42 -7.96 19.20 -4.16
CA ASP A 42 -7.45 20.35 -3.41
C ASP A 42 -6.05 20.08 -2.84
N ALA A 43 -5.79 18.85 -2.40
CA ALA A 43 -4.50 18.39 -1.91
C ALA A 43 -3.52 18.01 -3.04
N LYS A 44 -3.93 18.14 -4.32
CA LYS A 44 -3.13 17.83 -5.51
C LYS A 44 -2.62 16.37 -5.57
N VAL A 45 -3.38 15.43 -5.01
CA VAL A 45 -3.12 14.00 -5.18
C VAL A 45 -3.59 13.58 -6.57
N PRO A 46 -2.73 12.99 -7.42
CA PRO A 46 -3.06 12.70 -8.82
C PRO A 46 -3.90 11.42 -8.97
N VAL A 47 -5.08 11.40 -8.33
CA VAL A 47 -5.99 10.25 -8.40
C VAL A 47 -6.64 10.15 -9.78
N PRO A 48 -6.99 8.93 -10.24
CA PRO A 48 -7.73 8.74 -11.48
C PRO A 48 -9.13 9.38 -11.40
N GLU A 49 -9.76 9.65 -12.54
CA GLU A 49 -11.12 10.22 -12.59
C GLU A 49 -12.13 9.38 -11.81
N ARG A 50 -11.91 8.06 -11.77
CA ARG A 50 -12.69 7.12 -10.97
C ARG A 50 -11.82 5.96 -10.49
N TRP A 51 -12.17 5.41 -9.35
CA TRP A 51 -11.69 4.10 -8.92
C TRP A 51 -12.58 3.02 -9.55
N ALA A 52 -11.99 2.18 -10.41
CA ALA A 52 -12.74 1.16 -11.15
C ALA A 52 -13.02 -0.09 -10.31
N GLN A 53 -12.10 -0.41 -9.36
CA GLN A 53 -12.23 -1.58 -8.50
C GLN A 53 -11.75 -1.26 -7.09
N LEU A 54 -12.53 -1.69 -6.10
CA LEU A 54 -12.18 -1.62 -4.69
C LEU A 54 -12.19 -3.02 -4.10
N ASN A 55 -11.08 -3.42 -3.47
CA ASN A 55 -10.96 -4.71 -2.79
C ASN A 55 -10.73 -4.49 -1.29
N LEU A 56 -11.42 -5.26 -0.48
CA LEU A 56 -11.21 -5.35 0.96
C LEU A 56 -10.71 -6.76 1.27
N THR A 57 -9.49 -6.85 1.79
CA THR A 57 -8.82 -8.12 2.06
C THR A 57 -8.63 -8.29 3.55
N TYR A 58 -9.16 -9.40 4.11
CA TYR A 58 -8.80 -9.80 5.46
C TYR A 58 -7.45 -10.54 5.45
N THR A 59 -6.55 -10.17 6.35
CA THR A 59 -5.24 -10.81 6.49
C THR A 59 -4.95 -11.05 7.96
N ASN A 60 -4.62 -12.29 8.32
CA ASN A 60 -4.23 -12.67 9.68
C ASN A 60 -2.89 -12.03 10.05
N ARG A 61 -2.69 -11.80 11.35
CA ARG A 61 -1.42 -11.29 11.89
C ARG A 61 -0.22 -12.09 11.37
N GLY A 62 0.81 -11.41 10.93
CA GLY A 62 2.02 -11.99 10.33
C GLY A 62 1.94 -12.24 8.83
N GLY A 63 0.73 -12.28 8.26
CA GLY A 63 0.55 -12.50 6.81
C GLY A 63 1.14 -11.35 5.99
N VAL A 64 1.89 -11.70 4.95
CA VAL A 64 2.51 -10.79 3.99
C VAL A 64 1.89 -10.97 2.61
N ARG A 65 1.65 -9.86 1.92
CA ARG A 65 1.20 -9.82 0.52
C ARG A 65 2.02 -8.80 -0.24
N GLY A 66 2.57 -9.18 -1.36
CA GLY A 66 3.41 -8.30 -2.20
C GLY A 66 4.79 -8.91 -2.47
N LEU A 67 5.73 -8.13 -3.01
CA LEU A 67 5.58 -6.74 -3.49
C LEU A 67 5.07 -6.76 -4.94
N HIS A 68 3.98 -6.05 -5.23
CA HIS A 68 3.39 -6.03 -6.56
C HIS A 68 3.28 -4.61 -7.10
N GLY A 69 3.80 -4.38 -8.31
CA GLY A 69 3.73 -3.12 -9.04
C GLY A 69 2.91 -3.30 -10.30
N GLU A 70 1.65 -2.89 -10.28
CA GLU A 70 0.78 -2.90 -11.44
C GLU A 70 0.94 -1.62 -12.27
N ALA A 71 0.56 -1.68 -13.55
CA ALA A 71 0.57 -0.55 -14.46
C ALA A 71 -0.64 0.39 -14.24
N THR A 72 -1.03 0.61 -13.00
CA THR A 72 -2.14 1.48 -12.59
C THR A 72 -1.88 2.08 -11.22
N ASP A 73 -2.41 3.28 -11.01
CA ASP A 73 -2.38 3.92 -9.70
C ASP A 73 -3.27 3.18 -8.71
N LYS A 74 -2.85 3.20 -7.45
CA LYS A 74 -3.59 2.60 -6.33
C LYS A 74 -3.72 3.59 -5.17
N LEU A 75 -4.82 3.47 -4.43
CA LEU A 75 -4.97 4.07 -3.11
C LEU A 75 -5.15 2.94 -2.11
N VAL A 76 -4.24 2.85 -1.14
CA VAL A 76 -4.21 1.74 -0.19
C VAL A 76 -4.28 2.23 1.25
N GLY A 77 -4.82 1.40 2.14
CA GLY A 77 -4.90 1.69 3.56
C GLY A 77 -5.58 0.56 4.33
N VAL A 78 -5.71 0.71 5.63
CA VAL A 78 -6.42 -0.27 6.47
C VAL A 78 -7.78 0.28 6.90
N ALA A 79 -8.80 -0.57 6.82
CA ALA A 79 -10.14 -0.29 7.35
C ALA A 79 -10.30 -0.77 8.80
N HIS A 80 -9.48 -1.74 9.23
CA HIS A 80 -9.42 -2.26 10.59
C HIS A 80 -8.04 -2.86 10.86
N GLY A 81 -7.58 -2.80 12.11
CA GLY A 81 -6.28 -3.32 12.52
C GLY A 81 -5.11 -2.43 12.08
N GLU A 82 -3.93 -3.03 12.04
CA GLU A 82 -2.67 -2.36 11.73
C GLU A 82 -1.86 -3.19 10.74
N ALA A 83 -1.20 -2.52 9.80
CA ALA A 83 -0.29 -3.15 8.85
C ALA A 83 1.01 -2.33 8.72
N PHE A 84 2.04 -2.99 8.25
CA PHE A 84 3.31 -2.39 7.87
C PHE A 84 3.41 -2.42 6.36
N GLY A 85 3.28 -1.28 5.71
CA GLY A 85 3.39 -1.12 4.26
C GLY A 85 4.84 -1.00 3.83
N ALA A 86 5.20 -1.69 2.75
CA ALA A 86 6.50 -1.58 2.08
C ALA A 86 6.29 -1.23 0.60
N TYR A 87 7.08 -0.29 0.11
CA TYR A 87 7.00 0.27 -1.24
C TYR A 87 8.38 0.30 -1.86
N LEU A 88 8.50 -0.16 -3.11
CA LEU A 88 9.73 -0.19 -3.89
C LEU A 88 9.49 0.51 -5.24
N ASP A 89 10.30 1.49 -5.58
CA ASP A 89 10.26 2.07 -6.91
C ASP A 89 10.94 1.14 -7.93
N ALA A 90 10.13 0.43 -8.71
CA ALA A 90 10.60 -0.47 -9.76
C ALA A 90 10.54 0.16 -11.17
N ARG A 91 10.27 1.46 -11.27
CA ARG A 91 10.22 2.21 -12.55
C ARG A 91 11.63 2.55 -13.01
N ARG A 92 12.11 1.87 -14.05
CA ARG A 92 13.52 1.99 -14.52
C ARG A 92 13.94 3.42 -14.87
N ASP A 93 13.00 4.25 -15.34
CA ASP A 93 13.27 5.63 -15.73
C ASP A 93 13.02 6.64 -14.60
N SER A 94 12.69 6.18 -13.40
CA SER A 94 12.49 7.02 -12.24
C SER A 94 13.80 7.48 -11.62
N ALA A 95 13.86 8.74 -11.21
CA ALA A 95 14.99 9.28 -10.43
C ALA A 95 15.14 8.58 -9.06
N THR A 96 14.09 7.91 -8.58
CA THR A 96 14.08 7.19 -7.32
C THR A 96 14.07 5.67 -7.49
N TYR A 97 14.43 5.16 -8.68
CA TYR A 97 14.53 3.72 -8.96
C TYR A 97 15.33 2.98 -7.88
N GLY A 98 14.82 1.87 -7.36
CA GLY A 98 15.42 1.06 -6.31
C GLY A 98 15.21 1.61 -4.89
N THR A 99 14.61 2.78 -4.73
CA THR A 99 14.31 3.31 -3.39
C THR A 99 13.22 2.50 -2.72
N VAL A 100 13.44 2.15 -1.45
CA VAL A 100 12.46 1.49 -0.58
C VAL A 100 11.94 2.48 0.46
N VAL A 101 10.61 2.51 0.64
CA VAL A 101 9.94 3.29 1.69
C VAL A 101 9.03 2.35 2.47
N THR A 102 8.99 2.50 3.79
CA THR A 102 8.06 1.79 4.65
C THR A 102 7.15 2.76 5.37
N VAL A 103 5.87 2.40 5.54
CA VAL A 103 4.86 3.23 6.20
C VAL A 103 4.04 2.38 7.17
N PRO A 104 4.03 2.73 8.48
CA PRO A 104 3.05 2.16 9.40
C PRO A 104 1.62 2.55 8.97
N LEU A 105 0.78 1.57 8.74
CA LEU A 105 -0.60 1.76 8.30
C LEU A 105 -1.55 1.48 9.48
N THR A 106 -2.17 2.54 9.97
CA THR A 106 -3.24 2.50 10.96
C THR A 106 -4.52 3.04 10.35
N VAL A 107 -5.67 2.81 10.98
CA VAL A 107 -6.95 3.37 10.51
C VAL A 107 -6.87 4.89 10.42
N GLY A 108 -6.95 5.42 9.19
CA GLY A 108 -6.78 6.85 8.91
C GLY A 108 -5.47 7.21 8.19
N THR A 109 -4.56 6.24 8.03
CA THR A 109 -3.38 6.39 7.17
C THR A 109 -3.63 5.69 5.84
N GLN A 110 -3.36 6.38 4.75
CA GLN A 110 -3.42 5.85 3.39
C GLN A 110 -2.11 6.14 2.65
N VAL A 111 -1.89 5.41 1.58
CA VAL A 111 -0.81 5.70 0.63
C VAL A 111 -1.36 5.72 -0.78
N PHE A 112 -1.10 6.80 -1.49
CA PHE A 112 -1.26 6.84 -2.94
C PHE A 112 -0.01 6.25 -3.57
N VAL A 113 -0.18 5.18 -4.35
CA VAL A 113 0.88 4.42 -4.99
C VAL A 113 0.78 4.62 -6.49
N PRO A 114 1.74 5.33 -7.13
CA PRO A 114 1.72 5.53 -8.57
C PRO A 114 1.99 4.22 -9.32
N ALA A 115 1.51 4.15 -10.56
CA ALA A 115 1.74 3.03 -11.46
C ALA A 115 3.23 2.65 -11.53
N GLY A 116 3.55 1.36 -11.47
CA GLY A 116 4.91 0.82 -11.51
C GLY A 116 5.68 0.85 -10.18
N VAL A 117 5.17 1.51 -9.15
CA VAL A 117 5.71 1.36 -7.79
C VAL A 117 5.15 0.07 -7.19
N CYS A 118 6.03 -0.83 -6.79
CA CYS A 118 5.64 -2.05 -6.09
C CYS A 118 5.18 -1.72 -4.67
N ASN A 119 4.06 -2.29 -4.25
CA ASN A 119 3.60 -2.22 -2.87
C ASN A 119 3.35 -3.61 -2.31
N GLY A 120 3.58 -3.73 -1.03
CA GLY A 120 3.20 -4.88 -0.22
C GLY A 120 2.94 -4.46 1.21
N PHE A 121 2.46 -5.37 2.02
CA PHE A 121 2.25 -5.13 3.44
C PHE A 121 2.37 -6.41 4.26
N GLN A 122 2.71 -6.25 5.53
CA GLN A 122 2.56 -7.28 6.56
C GLN A 122 1.47 -6.85 7.54
N ALA A 123 0.56 -7.75 7.87
CA ALA A 123 -0.43 -7.55 8.92
C ALA A 123 0.25 -7.59 10.30
N VAL A 124 0.30 -6.46 11.01
CA VAL A 124 0.85 -6.37 12.37
C VAL A 124 -0.14 -6.91 13.39
N THR A 125 -1.41 -6.67 13.17
CA THR A 125 -2.54 -7.33 13.81
C THR A 125 -3.40 -7.97 12.73
N ASP A 126 -4.40 -8.76 13.09
CA ASP A 126 -5.44 -9.11 12.12
C ASP A 126 -6.02 -7.83 11.54
N CYS A 127 -6.02 -7.70 10.21
CA CYS A 127 -6.41 -6.45 9.58
C CYS A 127 -7.28 -6.63 8.34
N GLN A 128 -8.06 -5.60 8.06
CA GLN A 128 -8.75 -5.42 6.79
C GLN A 128 -8.01 -4.36 5.98
N TYR A 129 -7.36 -4.80 4.92
CA TYR A 129 -6.62 -3.95 4.01
C TYR A 129 -7.48 -3.62 2.80
N LEU A 130 -7.65 -2.31 2.55
CA LEU A 130 -8.42 -1.79 1.43
C LEU A 130 -7.46 -1.25 0.37
N TYR A 131 -7.74 -1.60 -0.89
CA TYR A 131 -7.03 -1.05 -2.03
C TYR A 131 -7.97 -0.77 -3.20
N CYS A 132 -7.82 0.44 -3.76
CA CYS A 132 -8.57 0.94 -4.89
C CYS A 132 -7.65 0.96 -6.11
N PHE A 133 -8.16 0.51 -7.25
CA PHE A 133 -7.47 0.53 -8.54
C PHE A 133 -8.12 1.50 -9.50
N GLY A 134 -7.32 2.20 -10.29
CA GLY A 134 -7.79 3.05 -11.38
C GLY A 134 -8.41 2.28 -12.56
N VAL A 135 -8.11 0.97 -12.66
CA VAL A 135 -8.66 0.05 -13.66
C VAL A 135 -9.12 -1.24 -12.99
N GLU A 136 -9.97 -2.04 -13.65
CA GLU A 136 -10.32 -3.37 -13.15
C GLU A 136 -9.13 -4.31 -13.30
N TRP A 137 -8.74 -4.96 -12.19
CA TRP A 137 -7.66 -5.93 -12.21
C TRP A 137 -8.10 -7.21 -12.94
N GLN A 138 -7.21 -7.72 -13.79
CA GLN A 138 -7.43 -8.96 -14.54
C GLN A 138 -6.19 -9.86 -14.48
N PRO A 139 -6.36 -11.20 -14.48
CA PRO A 139 -5.23 -12.12 -14.60
C PRO A 139 -4.40 -11.84 -15.87
N GLY A 140 -3.06 -11.78 -15.72
CA GLY A 140 -2.15 -11.47 -16.84
C GLY A 140 -1.95 -9.98 -17.12
N MET A 141 -2.50 -9.10 -16.30
CA MET A 141 -2.24 -7.66 -16.35
C MET A 141 -0.74 -7.39 -16.21
N SER A 142 -0.23 -6.44 -17.00
CA SER A 142 1.16 -6.01 -16.93
C SER A 142 1.52 -5.51 -15.54
N GLY A 143 2.67 -5.93 -15.05
CA GLY A 143 3.16 -5.53 -13.74
C GLY A 143 4.49 -6.19 -13.41
N VAL A 144 5.03 -5.79 -12.28
CA VAL A 144 6.26 -6.31 -11.69
C VAL A 144 5.92 -6.95 -10.36
N ALA A 145 6.55 -8.09 -10.05
CA ALA A 145 6.51 -8.69 -8.73
C ALA A 145 7.95 -8.89 -8.24
N VAL A 146 8.20 -8.55 -6.98
CA VAL A 146 9.48 -8.76 -6.29
C VAL A 146 9.20 -9.52 -5.00
N THR A 147 10.03 -10.50 -4.68
CA THR A 147 9.87 -11.22 -3.42
C THR A 147 10.05 -10.29 -2.21
N PRO A 148 9.13 -10.29 -1.24
CA PRO A 148 9.31 -9.54 0.00
C PRO A 148 10.43 -10.10 0.89
N LEU A 149 11.02 -11.23 0.51
CA LEU A 149 12.13 -11.90 1.17
C LEU A 149 13.50 -11.45 0.64
N ASP A 150 13.53 -10.56 -0.37
CA ASP A 150 14.78 -10.05 -0.94
C ASP A 150 15.61 -9.31 0.13
N PRO A 151 16.79 -9.83 0.51
CA PRO A 151 17.61 -9.24 1.55
C PRO A 151 18.20 -7.88 1.14
N ASP A 152 18.38 -7.64 -0.16
CA ASP A 152 18.97 -6.41 -0.68
C ASP A 152 18.01 -5.21 -0.52
N LEU A 153 16.70 -5.46 -0.40
CA LEU A 153 15.72 -4.42 -0.10
C LEU A 153 15.75 -3.94 1.36
N ALA A 154 16.40 -4.69 2.25
CA ALA A 154 16.56 -4.39 3.67
C ALA A 154 15.25 -3.98 4.38
N ILE A 155 14.12 -4.59 4.00
CA ILE A 155 12.81 -4.30 4.61
C ILE A 155 12.79 -4.89 6.02
N GLY A 156 12.71 -4.03 7.02
CA GLY A 156 12.62 -4.44 8.43
C GLY A 156 11.20 -4.90 8.81
N TRP A 157 10.76 -6.06 8.31
CA TRP A 157 9.44 -6.60 8.64
C TRP A 157 9.24 -6.74 10.16
N PRO A 158 8.15 -6.20 10.73
CA PRO A 158 7.91 -6.25 12.19
C PRO A 158 7.81 -7.66 12.77
N ILE A 159 7.37 -8.62 11.98
CA ILE A 159 7.25 -10.03 12.34
C ILE A 159 8.09 -10.82 11.36
N ALA A 160 9.00 -11.65 11.89
CA ALA A 160 9.84 -12.50 11.03
C ALA A 160 8.97 -13.39 10.13
N ILE A 161 9.28 -13.40 8.84
CA ILE A 161 8.54 -14.18 7.85
C ILE A 161 9.17 -15.58 7.77
N ASP A 162 8.35 -16.61 7.99
CA ASP A 162 8.71 -17.97 7.70
C ASP A 162 8.30 -18.29 6.24
N PRO A 163 9.26 -18.47 5.31
CA PRO A 163 8.96 -18.68 3.90
C PRO A 163 8.24 -19.98 3.61
N ASP A 164 8.33 -20.96 4.50
CA ASP A 164 7.69 -22.25 4.38
C ASP A 164 6.27 -22.28 4.97
N ASN A 165 5.85 -21.18 5.61
CA ASN A 165 4.54 -21.09 6.23
C ASN A 165 3.52 -20.40 5.29
N PRO A 166 2.58 -21.14 4.66
CA PRO A 166 1.60 -20.57 3.74
C PRO A 166 0.58 -19.63 4.40
N ALA A 167 0.51 -19.61 5.73
CA ALA A 167 -0.28 -18.63 6.46
C ALA A 167 0.41 -17.26 6.53
N MET A 168 1.74 -17.21 6.35
CA MET A 168 2.52 -15.97 6.38
C MET A 168 2.80 -15.41 4.99
N ILE A 169 3.11 -16.25 4.01
CA ILE A 169 3.44 -15.81 2.66
C ILE A 169 2.93 -16.84 1.63
N SER A 170 2.46 -16.37 0.48
CA SER A 170 2.09 -17.27 -0.61
C SER A 170 3.34 -17.84 -1.30
N ALA A 171 3.25 -19.07 -1.80
CA ALA A 171 4.33 -19.67 -2.59
C ALA A 171 4.71 -18.81 -3.82
N LYS A 172 3.72 -18.11 -4.40
CA LYS A 172 3.94 -17.19 -5.52
C LYS A 172 4.80 -16.00 -5.11
N ASP A 173 4.50 -15.36 -3.98
CA ASP A 173 5.24 -14.19 -3.51
C ASP A 173 6.64 -14.59 -3.00
N ALA A 174 6.75 -15.74 -2.33
CA ALA A 174 8.05 -16.26 -1.88
C ALA A 174 8.99 -16.60 -3.05
N ALA A 175 8.44 -17.13 -4.15
CA ALA A 175 9.19 -17.51 -5.35
C ALA A 175 9.29 -16.39 -6.41
N ALA A 176 8.81 -15.19 -6.12
CA ALA A 176 8.98 -14.05 -7.02
C ALA A 176 10.48 -13.69 -7.15
N PRO A 177 10.91 -13.09 -8.29
CA PRO A 177 12.31 -12.67 -8.46
C PRO A 177 12.73 -11.65 -7.40
N THR A 178 14.04 -11.59 -7.13
CA THR A 178 14.65 -10.48 -6.40
C THR A 178 14.65 -9.21 -7.27
N PHE A 179 14.86 -8.05 -6.66
CA PHE A 179 14.91 -6.79 -7.40
C PHE A 179 16.05 -6.74 -8.44
N SER A 180 17.18 -7.38 -8.12
CA SER A 180 18.33 -7.46 -9.04
C SER A 180 18.11 -8.36 -10.26
N GLU A 181 17.06 -9.20 -10.25
CA GLU A 181 16.71 -10.10 -11.35
C GLU A 181 15.65 -9.50 -12.33
N LEU A 182 15.18 -8.27 -12.08
CA LEU A 182 14.18 -7.59 -12.92
C LEU A 182 14.71 -7.12 -14.30
#